data_c099bd9f7efdc86cfcdcf17c042c5e59
#
_entry.id   c099bd9f7efdc86cfcdcf17c042c5e59
#
_cell.length_a   1.000
_cell.length_b   1.000
_cell.length_c   1.000
_cell.angle_alpha   90.00
_cell.angle_beta   90.00
_cell.angle_gamma   90.00
#
_symmetry.space_group_name_H-M   'P 1'
#
loop_
_entity.id
_entity.type
_entity.pdbx_description
1 polymer ?
#
loop_
_entity_poly.entity_id
_entity_poly.type
_entity_poly.pdbx_seq_one_letter_code
_entity_poly.pdbx_strand_id
1 'polypeptide(L)'
;VSVASGDQQFMVDTFATASIPAGTAISFAVNNSSIELNKTIVVMNKMGSTAALTEVNDFVSVTAAGGMDITRHNFGSVAATGLQRLCFKLIQTA
;
A
#
# COMPACT_ATOMS: atom_id res chain seq x y z
N VAL A 1 -19.15 1.03 8.04
CA VAL A 1 -19.33 2.01 6.98
C VAL A 1 -19.99 1.37 5.79
N SER A 2 -21.07 1.97 5.36
CA SER A 2 -21.66 1.59 4.09
C SER A 2 -20.78 2.12 2.97
N VAL A 3 -20.29 1.23 2.14
CA VAL A 3 -19.44 1.59 1.01
C VAL A 3 -20.36 1.74 -0.20
N ALA A 4 -20.18 2.81 -0.98
CA ALA A 4 -20.94 2.97 -2.21
C ALA A 4 -20.67 1.80 -3.16
N SER A 5 -21.62 1.55 -4.07
CA SER A 5 -21.47 0.45 -5.02
C SER A 5 -20.15 0.58 -5.78
N GLY A 6 -19.34 -0.46 -5.72
CA GLY A 6 -18.01 -0.50 -6.32
C GLY A 6 -16.88 -0.02 -5.42
N ASP A 7 -17.20 0.68 -4.32
CA ASP A 7 -16.16 1.10 -3.37
C ASP A 7 -15.88 -0.02 -2.37
N GLN A 8 -14.62 -0.11 -1.92
CA GLN A 8 -14.19 -1.09 -0.93
C GLN A 8 -13.18 -0.50 0.04
N GLN A 9 -13.14 -1.10 1.22
CA GLN A 9 -12.08 -0.85 2.21
C GLN A 9 -11.46 -2.18 2.58
N PHE A 10 -10.13 -2.23 2.62
CA PHE A 10 -9.42 -3.44 3.02
C PHE A 10 -8.05 -3.11 3.60
N MET A 11 -7.43 -4.10 4.23
CA MET A 11 -6.13 -3.95 4.87
C MET A 11 -5.17 -5.00 4.35
N VAL A 12 -3.90 -4.61 4.25
CA VAL A 12 -2.78 -5.50 3.93
C VAL A 12 -1.72 -5.32 5.00
N ASP A 13 -1.30 -6.41 5.61
CA ASP A 13 -0.19 -6.39 6.57
C ASP A 13 1.10 -6.72 5.84
N THR A 14 2.13 -5.91 6.07
CA THR A 14 3.46 -6.21 5.56
C THR A 14 4.08 -7.33 6.41
N PHE A 15 5.05 -8.04 5.83
CA PHE A 15 5.72 -9.11 6.57
C PHE A 15 6.58 -8.54 7.69
N ALA A 16 6.45 -9.11 8.89
CA ALA A 16 7.19 -8.64 10.07
C ALA A 16 8.71 -8.79 9.91
N THR A 17 9.13 -9.78 9.12
CA THR A 17 10.56 -10.07 8.89
C THR A 17 11.10 -9.40 7.63
N ALA A 18 10.24 -8.75 6.84
CA ALA A 18 10.69 -8.05 5.65
C ALA A 18 11.59 -6.88 6.05
N SER A 19 12.69 -6.72 5.34
CA SER A 19 13.62 -5.62 5.57
C SER A 19 13.82 -4.84 4.29
N ILE A 20 13.79 -3.52 4.42
CA ILE A 20 14.08 -2.62 3.30
C ILE A 20 15.41 -1.93 3.63
N PRO A 21 16.49 -2.29 2.93
CA PRO A 21 17.77 -1.63 3.17
C PRO A 21 17.69 -0.12 2.98
N ALA A 22 18.54 0.60 3.69
CA ALA A 22 18.59 2.06 3.58
C ALA A 22 18.79 2.49 2.13
N GLY A 23 18.02 3.49 1.70
CA GLY A 23 18.12 4.06 0.36
C GLY A 23 17.59 3.18 -0.77
N THR A 24 16.87 2.10 -0.45
CA THR A 24 16.33 1.17 -1.44
C THR A 24 14.82 1.08 -1.38
N ALA A 25 14.24 0.42 -2.38
CA ALA A 25 12.80 0.20 -2.45
C ALA A 25 12.50 -1.27 -2.72
N ILE A 26 11.36 -1.71 -2.22
CA ILE A 26 10.76 -2.99 -2.58
C ILE A 26 9.37 -2.75 -3.15
N SER A 27 8.91 -3.65 -4.00
CA SER A 27 7.57 -3.56 -4.59
C SER A 27 6.84 -4.89 -4.44
N PHE A 28 5.54 -4.82 -4.27
CA PHE A 28 4.69 -5.99 -4.29
C PHE A 28 3.33 -5.65 -4.91
N ALA A 29 2.66 -6.66 -5.42
CA ALA A 29 1.36 -6.50 -6.05
C ALA A 29 0.25 -6.77 -5.04
N VAL A 30 -0.82 -6.00 -5.16
CA VAL A 30 -2.07 -6.24 -4.44
C VAL A 30 -3.15 -6.47 -5.49
N ASN A 31 -3.82 -7.62 -5.42
CA ASN A 31 -4.87 -7.98 -6.34
C ASN A 31 -6.24 -7.79 -5.69
N ASN A 32 -7.11 -7.09 -6.37
CA ASN A 32 -8.48 -6.88 -5.93
C ASN A 32 -9.34 -6.65 -7.17
N SER A 33 -10.34 -7.50 -7.36
CA SER A 33 -11.19 -7.46 -8.57
C SER A 33 -11.99 -6.17 -8.71
N SER A 34 -12.11 -5.37 -7.65
CA SER A 34 -12.80 -4.08 -7.69
C SER A 34 -11.93 -2.96 -8.26
N ILE A 35 -10.65 -3.20 -8.48
CA ILE A 35 -9.76 -2.20 -9.08
C ILE A 35 -10.01 -2.15 -10.58
N GLU A 36 -10.36 -0.97 -11.07
CA GLU A 36 -10.57 -0.71 -12.50
C GLU A 36 -9.53 0.28 -12.99
N LEU A 37 -8.83 -0.11 -14.05
CA LEU A 37 -7.81 0.73 -14.67
C LEU A 37 -8.42 2.07 -15.12
N ASN A 38 -7.77 3.17 -14.78
CA ASN A 38 -8.15 4.54 -15.10
C ASN A 38 -9.48 5.01 -14.47
N LYS A 39 -10.06 4.23 -13.56
CA LYS A 39 -11.32 4.58 -12.90
C LYS A 39 -11.25 4.53 -11.39
N THR A 40 -10.45 3.64 -10.83
CA THR A 40 -10.35 3.48 -9.38
C THR A 40 -9.32 4.43 -8.80
N ILE A 41 -9.74 5.21 -7.82
CA ILE A 41 -8.86 6.01 -6.99
C ILE A 41 -8.53 5.18 -5.76
N VAL A 42 -7.25 5.06 -5.43
CA VAL A 42 -6.80 4.32 -4.27
C VAL A 42 -6.32 5.32 -3.21
N VAL A 43 -6.94 5.27 -2.05
CA VAL A 43 -6.51 6.02 -0.88
C VAL A 43 -5.87 5.05 0.10
N MET A 44 -4.65 5.37 0.55
CA MET A 44 -3.91 4.51 1.45
C MET A 44 -3.54 5.25 2.72
N ASN A 45 -3.64 4.57 3.85
CA ASN A 45 -3.17 5.03 5.14
C ASN A 45 -2.36 3.94 5.82
N LYS A 46 -1.39 4.34 6.62
CA LYS A 46 -0.53 3.40 7.35
C LYS A 46 -0.89 3.39 8.83
N MET A 47 -0.94 2.20 9.40
CA MET A 47 -1.27 2.01 10.82
C MET A 47 -0.21 1.11 11.47
N GLY A 48 0.06 1.35 12.75
CA GLY A 48 0.94 0.48 13.52
C GLY A 48 2.41 0.61 13.15
N SER A 49 2.84 1.80 12.72
CA SER A 49 4.23 2.03 12.35
C SER A 49 5.13 2.04 13.58
N THR A 50 6.27 1.36 13.48
CA THR A 50 7.36 1.49 14.44
C THR A 50 8.29 2.65 14.06
N ALA A 51 9.20 3.02 14.97
CA ALA A 51 10.17 4.06 14.67
C ALA A 51 11.04 3.73 13.44
N ALA A 52 11.35 2.44 13.23
CA ALA A 52 12.16 2.01 12.10
C ALA A 52 11.44 2.19 10.75
N LEU A 53 10.13 2.39 10.75
CA LEU A 53 9.33 2.54 9.55
C LEU A 53 8.96 4.00 9.24
N THR A 54 9.40 4.96 10.05
CA THR A 54 9.02 6.37 9.87
C THR A 54 9.59 6.99 8.60
N GLU A 55 10.70 6.44 8.10
CA GLU A 55 11.36 6.93 6.89
C GLU A 55 10.93 6.15 5.63
N VAL A 56 9.97 5.25 5.78
CA VAL A 56 9.44 4.49 4.63
C VAL A 56 8.26 5.24 4.04
N ASN A 57 8.35 5.52 2.76
CA ASN A 57 7.26 6.08 1.98
C ASN A 57 6.73 5.05 1.00
N ASP A 58 5.41 5.02 0.85
CA ASP A 58 4.74 4.07 -0.01
C ASP A 58 4.09 4.78 -1.19
N PHE A 59 4.23 4.19 -2.36
CA PHE A 59 3.66 4.68 -3.60
C PHE A 59 2.73 3.63 -4.16
N VAL A 60 1.55 4.06 -4.59
CA VAL A 60 0.54 3.17 -5.16
C VAL A 60 0.40 3.46 -6.65
N SER A 61 0.40 2.42 -7.46
CA SER A 61 0.18 2.54 -8.89
C SER A 61 -0.81 1.47 -9.35
N VAL A 62 -1.92 1.89 -9.93
CA VAL A 62 -2.86 0.96 -10.57
C VAL A 62 -2.36 0.69 -11.98
N THR A 63 -1.89 -0.53 -12.20
CA THR A 63 -1.20 -0.90 -13.44
C THR A 63 -2.06 -1.75 -14.37
N ALA A 64 -3.12 -2.36 -13.85
CA ALA A 64 -4.00 -3.22 -14.63
C ALA A 64 -5.36 -3.33 -13.94
N ALA A 65 -6.37 -3.78 -14.67
CA ALA A 65 -7.64 -4.13 -14.07
C ALA A 65 -7.44 -5.26 -13.06
N GLY A 66 -7.94 -5.06 -11.84
CA GLY A 66 -7.82 -6.03 -10.76
C GLY A 66 -6.46 -6.05 -10.05
N GLY A 67 -5.58 -5.10 -10.33
CA GLY A 67 -4.25 -5.11 -9.72
C GLY A 67 -3.66 -3.73 -9.49
N MET A 68 -2.86 -3.62 -8.44
CA MET A 68 -2.06 -2.42 -8.17
C MET A 68 -0.72 -2.84 -7.60
N ASP A 69 0.29 -2.00 -7.81
CA ASP A 69 1.62 -2.18 -7.24
C ASP A 69 1.82 -1.19 -6.10
N ILE A 70 2.38 -1.69 -5.02
CA ILE A 70 2.81 -0.88 -3.88
C ILE A 70 4.34 -0.89 -3.89
N THR A 71 4.93 0.29 -3.98
CA THR A 71 6.38 0.45 -3.86
C THR A 71 6.69 1.10 -2.53
N ARG A 72 7.50 0.44 -1.72
CA ARG A 72 7.93 0.93 -0.41
C ARG A 72 9.39 1.35 -0.52
N HIS A 73 9.65 2.63 -0.35
CA HIS A 73 11.00 3.19 -0.42
C HIS A 73 11.44 3.65 0.96
N ASN A 74 12.60 3.14 1.40
CA ASN A 74 13.21 3.56 2.65
C ASN A 74 14.18 4.72 2.37
N PHE A 75 13.78 5.92 2.79
CA PHE A 75 14.60 7.12 2.66
C PHE A 75 15.53 7.35 3.85
N GLY A 76 15.50 6.46 4.84
CA GLY A 76 16.34 6.56 6.01
C GLY A 76 17.77 6.09 5.78
N SER A 77 18.58 6.19 6.82
CA SER A 77 19.98 5.78 6.81
C SER A 77 20.22 4.37 7.40
N VAL A 78 19.17 3.74 7.87
CA VAL A 78 19.23 2.38 8.43
C VAL A 78 18.14 1.52 7.78
N ALA A 79 18.34 0.20 7.82
CA ALA A 79 17.33 -0.72 7.30
C ALA A 79 16.02 -0.58 8.08
N ALA A 80 14.90 -0.59 7.38
CA ALA A 80 13.58 -0.56 7.96
C ALA A 80 13.02 -1.98 8.06
N THR A 81 12.61 -2.37 9.26
CA THR A 81 12.02 -3.69 9.54
C THR A 81 10.78 -3.54 10.39
N GLY A 82 9.92 -4.54 10.35
CA GLY A 82 8.74 -4.60 11.19
C GLY A 82 7.46 -4.72 10.41
N LEU A 83 6.43 -5.15 11.11
CA LEU A 83 5.08 -5.26 10.57
C LEU A 83 4.43 -3.89 10.51
N GLN A 84 3.83 -3.60 9.37
CA GLN A 84 3.02 -2.40 9.20
C GLN A 84 1.73 -2.77 8.50
N ARG A 85 0.63 -2.18 8.95
CA ARG A 85 -0.67 -2.37 8.32
C ARG A 85 -0.95 -1.23 7.36
N LEU A 86 -1.26 -1.59 6.13
CA LEU A 86 -1.65 -0.65 5.09
C LEU A 86 -3.16 -0.75 4.90
N CYS A 87 -3.85 0.36 5.11
CA CYS A 87 -5.31 0.43 4.96
C CYS A 87 -5.63 1.12 3.65
N PHE A 88 -6.49 0.48 2.86
CA PHE A 88 -6.86 0.99 1.54
C PHE A 88 -8.35 1.27 1.46
N LYS A 89 -8.68 2.32 0.75
CA LYS A 89 -10.03 2.59 0.30
C LYS A 89 -10.01 2.75 -1.21
N LEU A 90 -10.84 1.98 -1.90
CA LEU A 90 -11.04 2.07 -3.33
C LEU A 90 -12.27 2.92 -3.60
N ILE A 91 -12.10 3.98 -4.39
CA ILE A 91 -13.19 4.88 -4.78
C ILE A 91 -13.37 4.74 -6.28
N GLN A 92 -14.55 4.33 -6.69
CA GLN A 92 -14.84 4.17 -8.10
C GLN A 92 -15.33 5.50 -8.69
N THR A 93 -14.70 5.92 -9.77
CA THR A 93 -15.12 7.11 -10.50
C THR A 93 -16.06 6.72 -11.65
N ALA A 94 -16.88 7.67 -12.05
CA ALA A 94 -17.83 7.45 -13.14
C ALA A 94 -17.12 7.33 -14.50
#